data_97747fb55d420b6027fe47bcb4f14289
#
_entry.id   97747fb55d420b6027fe47bcb4f14289
#
_cell.length_a   1.000
_cell.length_b   1.000
_cell.length_c   1.000
_cell.angle_alpha   90.00
_cell.angle_beta   90.00
_cell.angle_gamma   90.00
#
_symmetry.space_group_name_H-M   'P 1'
#
loop_
_entity.id
_entity.type
_entity.pdbx_description
1 polymer ?
#
loop_
_entity_poly.entity_id
_entity_poly.type
_entity_poly.pdbx_seq_one_letter_code
_entity_poly.pdbx_strand_id
1 'polypeptide(L)'
;MKVGIICAGDEELAPFLPLIENCKITEKSMLKFYEGKINDVEVVTLYSGVCKVNAAIATQILIDTFSVNIIINSGTAGGMDPNLEIFDTVISTEVEYHDVAPEILTEFHPWLEKSSFVADKELLNLSKNSITKLNLPYKIYFGKMVTGESFITDEGRQEINEKFRPLTVDMESASVAHVCYVNKIPFISIRTITDTPKHRGIEHFETNCKNASEISKNITIALLSELYH
;
A
#
# COMPACT_ATOMS: atom_id res chain seq x y z
N MET A 1 -14.39 -7.30 -13.51
CA MET A 1 -13.69 -7.08 -12.20
C MET A 1 -13.15 -5.67 -12.20
N LYS A 2 -13.32 -4.92 -11.11
CA LYS A 2 -12.86 -3.54 -10.98
C LYS A 2 -11.87 -3.44 -9.80
N VAL A 3 -10.71 -2.86 -10.02
CA VAL A 3 -9.63 -2.76 -9.03
C VAL A 3 -9.51 -1.33 -8.53
N GLY A 4 -9.54 -1.13 -7.22
CA GLY A 4 -9.18 0.12 -6.56
C GLY A 4 -7.67 0.19 -6.34
N ILE A 5 -7.02 1.23 -6.84
CA ILE A 5 -5.61 1.50 -6.57
C ILE A 5 -5.54 2.76 -5.72
N ILE A 6 -5.06 2.62 -4.50
CA ILE A 6 -4.94 3.72 -3.55
C ILE A 6 -3.47 4.05 -3.30
N CYS A 7 -3.13 5.31 -3.47
CA CYS A 7 -1.83 5.91 -3.15
C CYS A 7 -1.98 6.86 -1.97
N ALA A 8 -0.92 7.19 -1.25
CA ALA A 8 -0.96 8.15 -0.17
C ALA A 8 -0.82 9.59 -0.67
N GLY A 9 0.10 9.82 -1.62
CA GLY A 9 0.42 11.13 -2.16
C GLY A 9 0.20 11.24 -3.68
N ASP A 10 0.24 12.47 -4.15
CA ASP A 10 0.12 12.81 -5.57
C ASP A 10 1.32 12.30 -6.38
N GLU A 11 2.53 12.32 -5.84
CA GLU A 11 3.72 11.74 -6.49
C GLU A 11 3.62 10.23 -6.70
N GLU A 12 2.92 9.53 -5.81
CA GLU A 12 2.67 8.09 -5.94
C GLU A 12 1.58 7.79 -6.97
N LEU A 13 0.58 8.67 -7.09
CA LEU A 13 -0.49 8.53 -8.07
C LEU A 13 -0.03 8.94 -9.48
N ALA A 14 0.80 9.97 -9.59
CA ALA A 14 1.18 10.58 -10.87
C ALA A 14 1.64 9.56 -11.94
N PRO A 15 2.42 8.51 -11.63
CA PRO A 15 2.84 7.51 -12.61
C PRO A 15 1.73 6.66 -13.21
N PHE A 16 0.57 6.56 -12.53
CA PHE A 16 -0.59 5.79 -13.03
C PHE A 16 -1.43 6.59 -14.02
N LEU A 17 -1.53 7.91 -13.85
CA LEU A 17 -2.46 8.75 -14.62
C LEU A 17 -2.31 8.63 -16.13
N PRO A 18 -1.09 8.62 -16.71
CA PRO A 18 -0.91 8.48 -18.15
C PRO A 18 -1.33 7.12 -18.72
N LEU A 19 -1.49 6.10 -17.85
CA LEU A 19 -1.82 4.74 -18.25
C LEU A 19 -3.34 4.49 -18.28
N ILE A 20 -4.14 5.41 -17.73
CA ILE A 20 -5.59 5.22 -17.61
C ILE A 20 -6.26 5.61 -18.92
N GLU A 21 -6.71 4.60 -19.64
CA GLU A 21 -7.49 4.78 -20.88
C GLU A 21 -8.93 5.19 -20.57
N ASN A 22 -9.47 6.09 -21.39
CA ASN A 22 -10.84 6.63 -21.25
C ASN A 22 -11.13 7.18 -19.85
N CYS A 23 -10.15 7.90 -19.29
CA CYS A 23 -10.19 8.40 -17.94
C CYS A 23 -11.37 9.36 -17.69
N LYS A 24 -12.20 9.01 -16.71
CA LYS A 24 -13.25 9.86 -16.15
C LYS A 24 -12.85 10.26 -14.74
N ILE A 25 -13.00 11.55 -14.41
CA ILE A 25 -12.69 12.06 -13.06
C ILE A 25 -14.00 12.32 -12.33
N THR A 26 -14.10 11.78 -11.12
CA THR A 26 -15.21 12.02 -10.19
C THR A 26 -14.67 12.63 -8.92
N GLU A 27 -15.26 13.72 -8.44
CA GLU A 27 -14.89 14.35 -7.17
C GLU A 27 -15.90 13.97 -6.08
N LYS A 28 -15.41 13.50 -4.94
CA LYS A 28 -16.22 13.18 -3.76
C LYS A 28 -15.39 13.31 -2.48
N SER A 29 -15.95 13.93 -1.45
CA SER A 29 -15.28 14.08 -0.15
C SER A 29 -13.89 14.73 -0.24
N MET A 30 -13.73 15.72 -1.10
CA MET A 30 -12.47 16.43 -1.42
C MET A 30 -11.42 15.55 -2.12
N LEU A 31 -11.77 14.33 -2.53
CA LEU A 31 -10.89 13.41 -3.24
C LEU A 31 -11.26 13.37 -4.72
N LYS A 32 -10.25 13.14 -5.58
CA LYS A 32 -10.41 12.92 -7.02
C LYS A 32 -10.19 11.45 -7.35
N PHE A 33 -11.20 10.84 -7.94
CA PHE A 33 -11.18 9.45 -8.38
C PHE A 33 -11.05 9.41 -9.89
N TYR A 34 -10.05 8.68 -10.37
CA TYR A 34 -9.74 8.52 -11.79
C TYR A 34 -10.18 7.13 -12.22
N GLU A 35 -11.31 7.06 -12.93
CA GLU A 35 -11.90 5.81 -13.43
C GLU A 35 -11.49 5.57 -14.89
N GLY A 36 -11.14 4.36 -15.25
CA GLY A 36 -10.84 3.97 -16.61
C GLY A 36 -10.30 2.55 -16.70
N LYS A 37 -9.43 2.29 -17.66
CA LYS A 37 -8.79 0.99 -17.82
C LYS A 37 -7.27 1.12 -17.85
N ILE A 38 -6.60 0.12 -17.30
CA ILE A 38 -5.16 -0.10 -17.45
C ILE A 38 -4.99 -1.55 -17.91
N ASN A 39 -4.40 -1.78 -19.09
CA ASN A 39 -4.23 -3.11 -19.67
C ASN A 39 -5.55 -3.93 -19.66
N ASP A 40 -6.65 -3.35 -20.15
CA ASP A 40 -8.00 -3.92 -20.17
C ASP A 40 -8.65 -4.19 -18.80
N VAL A 41 -7.97 -3.99 -17.69
CA VAL A 41 -8.54 -4.08 -16.34
C VAL A 41 -9.23 -2.77 -15.98
N GLU A 42 -10.48 -2.82 -15.54
CA GLU A 42 -11.18 -1.66 -14.98
C GLU A 42 -10.53 -1.22 -13.67
N VAL A 43 -10.13 0.04 -13.59
CA VAL A 43 -9.48 0.60 -12.41
C VAL A 43 -10.17 1.87 -11.92
N VAL A 44 -10.07 2.11 -10.62
CA VAL A 44 -10.33 3.41 -10.00
C VAL A 44 -9.11 3.76 -9.16
N THR A 45 -8.40 4.82 -9.54
CA THR A 45 -7.20 5.24 -8.84
C THR A 45 -7.39 6.59 -8.16
N LEU A 46 -6.72 6.78 -7.03
CA LEU A 46 -6.68 8.05 -6.32
C LEU A 46 -5.45 8.14 -5.42
N TYR A 47 -5.17 9.35 -4.94
CA TYR A 47 -4.42 9.49 -3.69
C TYR A 47 -5.35 9.90 -2.54
N SER A 48 -5.14 9.30 -1.37
CA SER A 48 -6.02 9.50 -0.21
C SER A 48 -5.69 10.76 0.61
N GLY A 49 -4.49 11.25 0.47
CA GLY A 49 -3.81 12.01 1.51
C GLY A 49 -3.17 11.07 2.53
N VAL A 50 -2.15 11.55 3.20
CA VAL A 50 -1.36 10.79 4.18
C VAL A 50 -2.17 10.50 5.44
N CYS A 51 -1.82 9.44 6.16
CA CYS A 51 -2.37 9.03 7.45
C CYS A 51 -3.68 8.20 7.41
N LYS A 52 -3.94 7.57 8.54
CA LYS A 52 -4.94 6.49 8.69
C LYS A 52 -6.36 6.93 8.37
N VAL A 53 -6.79 8.11 8.82
CA VAL A 53 -8.17 8.58 8.61
C VAL A 53 -8.42 8.83 7.12
N ASN A 54 -7.50 9.51 6.43
CA ASN A 54 -7.61 9.79 5.01
C ASN A 54 -7.67 8.49 4.19
N ALA A 55 -6.78 7.54 4.51
CA ALA A 55 -6.74 6.24 3.87
C ALA A 55 -8.04 5.44 4.08
N ALA A 56 -8.60 5.46 5.30
CA ALA A 56 -9.87 4.79 5.61
C ALA A 56 -11.04 5.38 4.83
N ILE A 57 -11.17 6.71 4.81
CA ILE A 57 -12.23 7.42 4.06
C ILE A 57 -12.15 7.08 2.58
N ALA A 58 -10.97 7.19 1.98
CA ALA A 58 -10.74 6.90 0.58
C ALA A 58 -11.09 5.45 0.22
N THR A 59 -10.67 4.50 1.05
CA THR A 59 -10.94 3.08 0.87
C THR A 59 -12.43 2.77 0.92
N GLN A 60 -13.15 3.31 1.91
CA GLN A 60 -14.58 3.09 2.04
C GLN A 60 -15.36 3.67 0.85
N ILE A 61 -14.94 4.84 0.34
CA ILE A 61 -15.56 5.44 -0.86
C ILE A 61 -15.33 4.58 -2.09
N LEU A 62 -14.11 4.01 -2.29
CA LEU A 62 -13.84 3.08 -3.38
C LEU A 62 -14.81 1.89 -3.36
N ILE A 63 -15.07 1.34 -2.18
CA ILE A 63 -15.97 0.19 -2.02
C ILE A 63 -17.43 0.59 -2.28
N ASP A 64 -17.92 1.60 -1.59
CA ASP A 64 -19.36 1.93 -1.58
C ASP A 64 -19.80 2.66 -2.84
N THR A 65 -18.94 3.50 -3.41
CA THR A 65 -19.33 4.37 -4.55
C THR A 65 -18.95 3.74 -5.88
N PHE A 66 -17.76 3.12 -5.94
CA PHE A 66 -17.21 2.61 -7.19
C PHE A 66 -17.33 1.09 -7.32
N SER A 67 -17.77 0.41 -6.26
CA SER A 67 -17.98 -1.05 -6.22
C SER A 67 -16.75 -1.84 -6.67
N VAL A 68 -15.59 -1.44 -6.18
CA VAL A 68 -14.35 -2.16 -6.45
C VAL A 68 -14.37 -3.55 -5.79
N ASN A 69 -13.79 -4.53 -6.45
CA ASN A 69 -13.75 -5.93 -6.00
C ASN A 69 -12.44 -6.28 -5.30
N ILE A 70 -11.39 -5.50 -5.54
CA ILE A 70 -10.03 -5.69 -5.02
C ILE A 70 -9.47 -4.30 -4.72
N ILE A 71 -8.64 -4.20 -3.68
CA ILE A 71 -7.87 -2.99 -3.39
C ILE A 71 -6.37 -3.31 -3.34
N ILE A 72 -5.61 -2.55 -4.13
CA ILE A 72 -4.15 -2.53 -4.11
C ILE A 72 -3.71 -1.19 -3.54
N ASN A 73 -3.00 -1.21 -2.43
CA ASN A 73 -2.36 -0.02 -1.88
C ASN A 73 -0.94 0.08 -2.43
N SER A 74 -0.68 1.05 -3.30
CA SER A 74 0.59 1.19 -4.02
C SER A 74 1.27 2.50 -3.66
N GLY A 75 2.55 2.44 -3.30
CA GLY A 75 3.29 3.64 -2.93
C GLY A 75 4.66 3.35 -2.34
N THR A 76 5.07 4.20 -1.43
CA THR A 76 6.40 4.22 -0.82
C THR A 76 6.35 3.90 0.67
N ALA A 77 7.48 3.51 1.26
CA ALA A 77 7.59 3.26 2.69
C ALA A 77 9.04 3.39 3.18
N GLY A 78 9.21 3.60 4.49
CA GLY A 78 10.49 3.50 5.16
C GLY A 78 10.88 2.04 5.38
N GLY A 79 12.12 1.68 5.05
CA GLY A 79 12.68 0.36 5.32
C GLY A 79 13.00 0.21 6.80
N MET A 80 12.60 -0.93 7.39
CA MET A 80 12.83 -1.24 8.81
C MET A 80 13.88 -2.34 9.00
N ASP A 81 13.91 -3.34 8.13
CA ASP A 81 14.92 -4.41 8.17
C ASP A 81 16.28 -3.88 7.64
N PRO A 82 17.40 -4.17 8.33
CA PRO A 82 18.72 -3.68 7.94
C PRO A 82 19.26 -4.24 6.61
N ASN A 83 18.64 -5.28 6.06
CA ASN A 83 19.00 -5.88 4.77
C ASN A 83 18.31 -5.23 3.57
N LEU A 84 17.35 -4.34 3.83
CA LEU A 84 16.67 -3.59 2.77
C LEU A 84 17.54 -2.43 2.29
N GLU A 85 17.56 -2.24 0.99
CA GLU A 85 18.21 -1.11 0.33
C GLU A 85 17.14 -0.17 -0.29
N ILE A 86 17.55 1.06 -0.59
CA ILE A 86 16.67 2.02 -1.30
C ILE A 86 16.24 1.41 -2.63
N PHE A 87 14.95 1.57 -2.97
CA PHE A 87 14.27 1.01 -4.13
C PHE A 87 13.97 -0.49 -4.08
N ASP A 88 14.41 -1.23 -3.08
CA ASP A 88 13.82 -2.54 -2.83
C ASP A 88 12.31 -2.40 -2.59
N THR A 89 11.54 -3.39 -2.96
CA THR A 89 10.08 -3.35 -2.79
C THR A 89 9.64 -4.44 -1.84
N VAL A 90 8.72 -4.11 -0.94
CA VAL A 90 8.04 -5.08 -0.10
C VAL A 90 6.59 -5.22 -0.55
N ILE A 91 6.13 -6.46 -0.69
CA ILE A 91 4.74 -6.84 -0.91
C ILE A 91 4.23 -7.41 0.42
N SER A 92 3.12 -6.88 0.92
CA SER A 92 2.60 -7.25 2.24
C SER A 92 2.15 -8.71 2.29
N THR A 93 2.59 -9.45 3.30
CA THR A 93 1.94 -10.71 3.71
C THR A 93 0.91 -10.43 4.80
N GLU A 94 1.21 -9.44 5.64
CA GLU A 94 0.34 -8.96 6.69
C GLU A 94 0.67 -7.50 7.00
N VAL A 95 -0.29 -6.76 7.51
CA VAL A 95 -0.11 -5.38 7.96
C VAL A 95 -0.71 -5.20 9.36
N GLU A 96 -0.12 -4.32 10.18
CA GLU A 96 -0.51 -4.11 11.56
C GLU A 96 -0.28 -2.65 11.96
N TYR A 97 -1.07 -2.13 12.91
CA TYR A 97 -0.78 -0.84 13.51
C TYR A 97 0.33 -0.97 14.56
N HIS A 98 1.34 -0.10 14.50
CA HIS A 98 2.39 -0.07 15.51
C HIS A 98 2.08 0.91 16.66
N ASP A 99 1.15 1.82 16.46
CA ASP A 99 0.79 2.91 17.38
C ASP A 99 -0.59 2.71 18.05
N VAL A 100 -1.16 1.52 17.95
CA VAL A 100 -2.42 1.13 18.62
C VAL A 100 -2.14 -0.05 19.52
N ALA A 101 -2.65 -0.01 20.75
CA ALA A 101 -2.57 -1.16 21.66
C ALA A 101 -3.40 -2.33 21.09
N PRO A 102 -2.81 -3.53 20.94
CA PRO A 102 -3.51 -4.66 20.29
C PRO A 102 -4.83 -5.03 20.98
N GLU A 103 -4.89 -4.90 22.31
CA GLU A 103 -6.06 -5.20 23.14
C GLU A 103 -7.26 -4.34 22.76
N ILE A 104 -7.01 -3.06 22.42
CA ILE A 104 -8.08 -2.13 22.02
C ILE A 104 -8.77 -2.62 20.75
N LEU A 105 -8.02 -3.14 19.80
CA LEU A 105 -8.57 -3.65 18.55
C LEU A 105 -9.36 -4.94 18.74
N THR A 106 -8.88 -5.85 19.59
CA THR A 106 -9.47 -7.19 19.75
C THR A 106 -10.56 -7.26 20.79
N GLU A 107 -10.49 -6.45 21.87
CA GLU A 107 -11.48 -6.47 22.94
C GLU A 107 -12.69 -5.54 22.67
N PHE A 108 -12.45 -4.40 22.01
CA PHE A 108 -13.50 -3.39 21.76
C PHE A 108 -14.07 -3.44 20.34
N HIS A 109 -13.50 -4.27 19.46
CA HIS A 109 -14.01 -4.54 18.11
C HIS A 109 -14.34 -6.03 17.98
N PRO A 110 -15.54 -6.46 18.30
CA PRO A 110 -15.91 -7.88 18.38
C PRO A 110 -15.81 -8.66 17.06
N TRP A 111 -15.65 -7.97 15.94
CA TRP A 111 -15.41 -8.57 14.61
C TRP A 111 -13.93 -8.75 14.28
N LEU A 112 -13.01 -8.22 15.09
CA LEU A 112 -11.56 -8.39 14.88
C LEU A 112 -11.04 -9.51 15.78
N GLU A 113 -10.66 -10.61 15.17
CA GLU A 113 -10.06 -11.76 15.87
C GLU A 113 -8.57 -11.53 16.21
N LYS A 114 -7.90 -10.66 15.46
CA LYS A 114 -6.47 -10.34 15.58
C LYS A 114 -6.23 -8.86 15.34
N SER A 115 -5.11 -8.35 15.86
CA SER A 115 -4.65 -6.97 15.62
C SER A 115 -4.00 -6.76 14.25
N SER A 116 -3.78 -7.83 13.47
CA SER A 116 -3.16 -7.78 12.16
C SER A 116 -4.12 -8.20 11.04
N PHE A 117 -3.88 -7.67 9.85
CA PHE A 117 -4.68 -7.91 8.64
C PHE A 117 -3.82 -8.64 7.61
N VAL A 118 -4.22 -9.85 7.24
CA VAL A 118 -3.48 -10.68 6.29
C VAL A 118 -3.85 -10.28 4.86
N ALA A 119 -2.84 -10.16 4.00
CA ALA A 119 -3.05 -9.94 2.57
C ALA A 119 -3.76 -11.14 1.93
N ASP A 120 -4.52 -10.89 0.88
CA ASP A 120 -5.24 -11.93 0.16
C ASP A 120 -4.28 -12.96 -0.45
N LYS A 121 -4.59 -14.25 -0.28
CA LYS A 121 -3.71 -15.36 -0.73
C LYS A 121 -3.60 -15.46 -2.25
N GLU A 122 -4.68 -15.17 -2.97
CA GLU A 122 -4.69 -15.21 -4.43
C GLU A 122 -3.86 -14.06 -4.98
N LEU A 123 -4.05 -12.84 -4.45
CA LEU A 123 -3.23 -11.67 -4.81
C LEU A 123 -1.75 -11.89 -4.51
N LEU A 124 -1.41 -12.54 -3.38
CA LEU A 124 -0.03 -12.91 -3.08
C LEU A 124 0.57 -13.89 -4.09
N ASN A 125 -0.19 -14.90 -4.51
CA ASN A 125 0.27 -15.86 -5.51
C ASN A 125 0.45 -15.20 -6.88
N LEU A 126 -0.52 -14.38 -7.30
CA LEU A 126 -0.43 -13.62 -8.55
C LEU A 126 0.76 -12.65 -8.52
N SER A 127 1.01 -11.99 -7.41
CA SER A 127 2.19 -11.13 -7.24
C SER A 127 3.49 -11.90 -7.40
N LYS A 128 3.61 -13.09 -6.81
CA LYS A 128 4.79 -13.95 -6.98
C LYS A 128 5.00 -14.36 -8.43
N ASN A 129 3.94 -14.65 -9.16
CA ASN A 129 4.03 -15.00 -10.58
C ASN A 129 4.42 -13.79 -11.43
N SER A 130 3.80 -12.63 -11.19
CA SER A 130 4.05 -11.41 -11.96
C SER A 130 5.50 -10.95 -11.89
N ILE A 131 6.12 -10.99 -10.69
CA ILE A 131 7.49 -10.52 -10.50
C ILE A 131 8.53 -11.40 -11.21
N THR A 132 8.25 -12.69 -11.45
CA THR A 132 9.16 -13.56 -12.21
C THR A 132 9.36 -13.12 -13.65
N LYS A 133 8.42 -12.34 -14.17
CA LYS A 133 8.44 -11.78 -15.54
C LYS A 133 9.14 -10.43 -15.62
N LEU A 134 9.48 -9.83 -14.48
CA LEU A 134 10.13 -8.53 -14.39
C LEU A 134 11.65 -8.70 -14.29
N ASN A 135 12.38 -7.97 -15.11
CA ASN A 135 13.83 -7.86 -14.98
C ASN A 135 14.16 -6.58 -14.21
N LEU A 136 14.12 -6.66 -12.88
CA LEU A 136 14.31 -5.51 -11.99
C LEU A 136 15.75 -5.53 -11.43
N PRO A 137 16.40 -4.37 -11.33
CA PRO A 137 17.69 -4.23 -10.67
C PRO A 137 17.57 -4.25 -9.12
N TYR A 138 16.36 -4.22 -8.60
CA TYR A 138 16.04 -4.16 -7.17
C TYR A 138 15.39 -5.47 -6.71
N LYS A 139 15.50 -5.75 -5.40
CA LYS A 139 14.92 -6.95 -4.83
C LYS A 139 13.45 -6.72 -4.44
N ILE A 140 12.68 -7.79 -4.50
CA ILE A 140 11.30 -7.81 -4.01
C ILE A 140 11.21 -8.80 -2.85
N TYR A 141 10.68 -8.33 -1.74
CA TYR A 141 10.47 -9.08 -0.52
C TYR A 141 8.98 -9.25 -0.25
N PHE A 142 8.64 -10.31 0.46
CA PHE A 142 7.30 -10.55 0.98
C PHE A 142 7.36 -10.56 2.50
N GLY A 143 6.59 -9.73 3.17
CA GLY A 143 6.67 -9.66 4.62
C GLY A 143 5.70 -8.71 5.28
N LYS A 144 5.88 -8.60 6.60
CA LYS A 144 5.08 -7.73 7.46
C LYS A 144 5.39 -6.26 7.20
N MET A 145 4.33 -5.45 7.17
CA MET A 145 4.40 -3.99 7.21
C MET A 145 3.73 -3.48 8.48
N VAL A 146 4.16 -2.33 8.98
CA VAL A 146 3.47 -1.65 10.08
C VAL A 146 3.13 -0.21 9.73
N THR A 147 2.02 0.25 10.31
CA THR A 147 1.44 1.58 10.02
C THR A 147 1.25 2.37 11.29
N GLY A 148 1.55 3.67 11.25
CA GLY A 148 1.25 4.63 12.33
C GLY A 148 1.05 6.05 11.81
N GLU A 149 0.68 6.98 12.71
CA GLU A 149 0.34 8.37 12.35
C GLU A 149 1.57 9.30 12.21
N SER A 150 2.78 8.79 12.32
CA SER A 150 4.00 9.62 12.29
C SER A 150 5.03 9.06 11.34
N PHE A 151 5.75 9.95 10.67
CA PHE A 151 6.95 9.59 9.94
C PHE A 151 8.01 9.07 10.92
N ILE A 152 8.47 7.83 10.75
CA ILE A 152 9.39 7.18 11.67
C ILE A 152 10.82 7.53 11.32
N THR A 153 11.44 8.32 12.20
CA THR A 153 12.87 8.59 12.23
C THR A 153 13.59 7.56 13.12
N ASP A 154 14.83 7.84 13.55
CA ASP A 154 15.60 6.96 14.46
C ASP A 154 14.90 6.72 15.80
N GLU A 155 14.28 7.76 16.33
CA GLU A 155 13.43 7.66 17.52
C GLU A 155 12.19 6.83 17.17
N GLY A 156 11.94 5.78 17.92
CA GLY A 156 10.82 4.84 17.69
C GLY A 156 11.15 3.66 16.78
N ARG A 157 12.13 3.76 15.87
CA ARG A 157 12.49 2.66 14.96
C ARG A 157 12.93 1.40 15.71
N GLN A 158 13.73 1.57 16.76
CA GLN A 158 14.20 0.46 17.57
C GLN A 158 13.03 -0.24 18.28
N GLU A 159 12.18 0.51 18.95
CA GLU A 159 11.01 -0.02 19.66
C GLU A 159 10.06 -0.77 18.72
N ILE A 160 9.78 -0.20 17.55
CA ILE A 160 8.94 -0.85 16.53
C ILE A 160 9.59 -2.15 16.06
N ASN A 161 10.91 -2.16 15.79
CA ASN A 161 11.61 -3.37 15.36
C ASN A 161 11.62 -4.46 16.42
N GLU A 162 11.85 -4.12 17.68
CA GLU A 162 11.84 -5.08 18.78
C GLU A 162 10.46 -5.73 18.95
N LYS A 163 9.39 -4.95 18.82
CA LYS A 163 8.01 -5.40 19.05
C LYS A 163 7.40 -6.11 17.86
N PHE A 164 7.56 -5.58 16.64
CA PHE A 164 6.82 -6.02 15.46
C PHE A 164 7.67 -6.76 14.43
N ARG A 165 8.99 -6.50 14.39
CA ARG A 165 9.93 -7.04 13.39
C ARG A 165 9.45 -6.88 11.94
N PRO A 166 9.01 -5.69 11.54
CA PRO A 166 8.48 -5.47 10.20
C PRO A 166 9.59 -5.31 9.18
N LEU A 167 9.26 -5.50 7.89
CA LEU A 167 10.14 -5.09 6.80
C LEU A 167 10.04 -3.59 6.55
N THR A 168 8.82 -3.01 6.65
CA THR A 168 8.58 -1.59 6.34
C THR A 168 7.65 -0.94 7.33
N VAL A 169 7.71 0.40 7.36
CA VAL A 169 6.77 1.26 8.06
C VAL A 169 6.19 2.28 7.08
N ASP A 170 4.89 2.51 7.17
CA ASP A 170 4.14 3.53 6.43
C ASP A 170 3.07 4.19 7.32
N MET A 171 2.19 4.97 6.70
CA MET A 171 1.15 5.69 7.44
C MET A 171 -0.27 5.32 6.99
N GLU A 172 -0.47 4.33 6.09
CA GLU A 172 -1.77 4.01 5.47
C GLU A 172 -2.14 2.53 5.44
N SER A 173 -1.18 1.63 5.18
CA SER A 173 -1.46 0.25 4.77
C SER A 173 -2.39 -0.51 5.72
N ALA A 174 -2.18 -0.41 7.04
CA ALA A 174 -3.04 -1.10 8.00
C ALA A 174 -4.46 -0.51 8.02
N SER A 175 -4.61 0.79 7.77
CA SER A 175 -5.92 1.44 7.70
C SER A 175 -6.71 1.00 6.47
N VAL A 176 -6.06 0.95 5.31
CA VAL A 176 -6.66 0.40 4.08
C VAL A 176 -7.06 -1.05 4.29
N ALA A 177 -6.17 -1.87 4.84
CA ALA A 177 -6.43 -3.28 5.11
C ALA A 177 -7.56 -3.50 6.12
N HIS A 178 -7.65 -2.66 7.17
CA HIS A 178 -8.72 -2.72 8.16
C HIS A 178 -10.09 -2.48 7.50
N VAL A 179 -10.20 -1.45 6.66
CA VAL A 179 -11.45 -1.18 5.90
C VAL A 179 -11.76 -2.35 4.95
N CYS A 180 -10.76 -2.89 4.26
CA CYS A 180 -10.95 -4.05 3.39
C CYS A 180 -11.41 -5.29 4.17
N TYR A 181 -10.84 -5.54 5.35
CA TYR A 181 -11.21 -6.65 6.22
C TYR A 181 -12.68 -6.61 6.62
N VAL A 182 -13.16 -5.47 7.14
CA VAL A 182 -14.56 -5.36 7.59
C VAL A 182 -15.56 -5.41 6.45
N ASN A 183 -15.14 -5.01 5.23
CA ASN A 183 -15.96 -5.08 4.01
C ASN A 183 -15.77 -6.40 3.23
N LYS A 184 -14.87 -7.29 3.67
CA LYS A 184 -14.53 -8.56 3.00
C LYS A 184 -14.03 -8.37 1.56
N ILE A 185 -13.25 -7.31 1.33
CA ILE A 185 -12.62 -7.00 0.05
C ILE A 185 -11.16 -7.50 0.06
N PRO A 186 -10.73 -8.30 -0.93
CA PRO A 186 -9.33 -8.68 -1.10
C PRO A 186 -8.40 -7.47 -1.14
N PHE A 187 -7.28 -7.56 -0.41
CA PHE A 187 -6.32 -6.49 -0.22
C PHE A 187 -4.88 -6.96 -0.36
N ILE A 188 -4.03 -6.10 -0.91
CA ILE A 188 -2.57 -6.24 -0.89
C ILE A 188 -1.92 -4.84 -0.88
N SER A 189 -0.77 -4.72 -0.22
CA SER A 189 0.05 -3.50 -0.26
C SER A 189 1.38 -3.77 -0.96
N ILE A 190 1.81 -2.83 -1.80
CA ILE A 190 3.07 -2.84 -2.56
C ILE A 190 3.78 -1.54 -2.25
N ARG A 191 4.91 -1.62 -1.52
CA ARG A 191 5.64 -0.45 -1.03
C ARG A 191 7.10 -0.51 -1.45
N THR A 192 7.59 0.51 -2.12
CA THR A 192 9.00 0.65 -2.49
C THR A 192 9.72 1.57 -1.51
N ILE A 193 10.93 1.19 -1.13
CA ILE A 193 11.70 1.82 -0.07
C ILE A 193 12.29 3.14 -0.52
N THR A 194 12.04 4.20 0.25
CA THR A 194 12.58 5.55 0.05
C THR A 194 13.71 5.90 0.99
N ASP A 195 13.68 5.36 2.20
CA ASP A 195 14.65 5.59 3.25
C ASP A 195 14.88 4.31 4.06
N THR A 196 16.05 4.21 4.69
CA THR A 196 16.45 3.02 5.47
C THR A 196 17.18 3.46 6.74
N PRO A 197 17.48 2.56 7.68
CA PRO A 197 18.33 2.88 8.82
C PRO A 197 19.70 3.46 8.46
N LYS A 198 20.20 3.19 7.25
CA LYS A 198 21.50 3.70 6.76
C LYS A 198 21.34 5.05 6.04
N HIS A 199 20.18 5.31 5.44
CA HIS A 199 19.86 6.50 4.64
C HIS A 199 18.58 7.12 5.19
N ARG A 200 18.74 8.00 6.17
CA ARG A 200 17.69 8.41 7.12
C ARG A 200 17.05 9.72 6.78
N GLY A 201 15.78 9.85 7.16
CA GLY A 201 15.07 11.12 7.26
C GLY A 201 14.33 11.54 6.00
N ILE A 202 13.62 12.65 6.17
CA ILE A 202 12.70 13.17 5.17
C ILE A 202 13.39 13.57 3.86
N GLU A 203 14.65 13.99 3.92
CA GLU A 203 15.44 14.36 2.73
C GLU A 203 15.66 13.15 1.79
N HIS A 204 15.88 11.96 2.35
CA HIS A 204 15.98 10.73 1.54
C HIS A 204 14.63 10.33 0.95
N PHE A 205 13.56 10.47 1.73
CA PHE A 205 12.20 10.28 1.23
C PHE A 205 11.93 11.21 0.04
N GLU A 206 12.10 12.51 0.19
CA GLU A 206 11.85 13.50 -0.87
C GLU A 206 12.68 13.24 -2.13
N THR A 207 13.95 12.87 -1.96
CA THR A 207 14.86 12.58 -3.07
C THR A 207 14.44 11.33 -3.85
N ASN A 208 13.94 10.31 -3.16
CA ASN A 208 13.70 8.99 -3.74
C ASN A 208 12.23 8.72 -4.08
N CYS A 209 11.28 9.52 -3.55
CA CYS A 209 9.85 9.29 -3.65
C CYS A 209 9.38 9.07 -5.10
N LYS A 210 9.78 9.93 -6.02
CA LYS A 210 9.40 9.83 -7.44
C LYS A 210 9.85 8.52 -8.08
N ASN A 211 11.11 8.12 -7.88
CA ASN A 211 11.63 6.88 -8.46
C ASN A 211 11.02 5.65 -7.80
N ALA A 212 10.84 5.67 -6.48
CA ALA A 212 10.18 4.60 -5.73
C ALA A 212 8.73 4.42 -6.17
N SER A 213 8.01 5.52 -6.42
CA SER A 213 6.63 5.52 -6.94
C SER A 213 6.53 4.88 -8.32
N GLU A 214 7.48 5.17 -9.21
CA GLU A 214 7.56 4.53 -10.53
C GLU A 214 7.77 3.01 -10.41
N ILE A 215 8.62 2.57 -9.50
CA ILE A 215 8.89 1.14 -9.26
C ILE A 215 7.65 0.46 -8.69
N SER A 216 7.03 1.03 -7.66
CA SER A 216 5.80 0.50 -7.07
C SER A 216 4.67 0.39 -8.10
N LYS A 217 4.49 1.42 -8.94
CA LYS A 217 3.55 1.40 -10.06
C LYS A 217 3.86 0.25 -11.04
N ASN A 218 5.12 0.05 -11.43
CA ASN A 218 5.48 -1.01 -12.38
C ASN A 218 5.13 -2.41 -11.85
N ILE A 219 5.37 -2.66 -10.55
CA ILE A 219 5.01 -3.92 -9.90
C ILE A 219 3.49 -4.06 -9.80
N THR A 220 2.78 -2.98 -9.49
CA THR A 220 1.31 -2.97 -9.48
C THR A 220 0.73 -3.29 -10.86
N ILE A 221 1.27 -2.71 -11.92
CA ILE A 221 0.84 -2.99 -13.30
C ILE A 221 1.10 -4.45 -13.68
N ALA A 222 2.23 -5.03 -13.26
CA ALA A 222 2.51 -6.44 -13.50
C ALA A 222 1.48 -7.34 -12.79
N LEU A 223 1.07 -7.01 -11.56
CA LEU A 223 0.01 -7.70 -10.85
C LEU A 223 -1.34 -7.55 -11.57
N LEU A 224 -1.70 -6.35 -12.04
CA LEU A 224 -2.93 -6.14 -12.81
C LEU A 224 -2.99 -7.03 -14.06
N SER A 225 -1.87 -7.23 -14.73
CA SER A 225 -1.81 -8.10 -15.91
C SER A 225 -2.10 -9.57 -15.58
N GLU A 226 -1.79 -10.04 -14.37
CA GLU A 226 -2.15 -11.40 -13.91
C GLU A 226 -3.64 -11.52 -13.55
N LEU A 227 -4.29 -10.43 -13.17
CA LEU A 227 -5.72 -10.42 -12.81
C LEU A 227 -6.64 -10.48 -14.04
N TYR A 228 -6.12 -10.18 -15.23
CA TYR A 228 -6.88 -10.19 -16.47
C TYR A 228 -7.08 -11.61 -17.04
N HIS A 229 -6.24 -12.56 -16.66
CA HIS A 229 -6.26 -13.96 -17.13
C HIS A 229 -7.00 -14.87 -16.16
#